data_72e81a2d46e630bb01678677af9087cd
#
_entry.id   72e81a2d46e630bb01678677af9087cd
#
_cell.length_a   1.000
_cell.length_b   1.000
_cell.length_c   1.000
_cell.angle_alpha   90.00
_cell.angle_beta   90.00
_cell.angle_gamma   90.00
#
_symmetry.space_group_name_H-M   'P 1'
#
loop_
_entity.id
_entity.type
_entity.pdbx_description
1 polymer ?
#
loop_
_entity_poly.entity_id
_entity_poly.type
_entity_poly.pdbx_seq_one_letter_code
_entity_poly.pdbx_strand_id
1 'polypeptide(L)'
;MASPFSGALQLTDLDDFIGPSQDCIKPMKVDKSTGSGVAKIHIEEDGSYFQVTQDGGTQRLEKAKISLGDCLACSGCVTSAETVLITQQSHEELRKILDANKMAAPGQRRLVVVSVSPQSRASLAARFQLTPTDTAKKLTAFFKKIGVHYVFDTAFSRNFSLLESQREFVQRFRGQASSTQTLPVLTSACPGWICYAEKTHGSFLVPHLSTARSPQQVMGSLVKDFFAQQQQNVTPDGICHVTVMPCYDKKLEASRPDFFSQVHQTRDVDCVVTTGEVFKLLEEEGVSLSELEPAPLDSLCNSASAQEPTSHRGGGSGGYLEHVFRHAARELFGIHVDEVTYRPLRNKDFQEVTLEKEGRVLLHFAAVYGFRNIQNLVQKLKRGRCPYHYVEVMACPAGCLNGGGQLKAPGTASKELLQHVQMLYDAVTTQVPEDVPGVQELYERWLQGEGSERAGRLLHTSYRAVETASSGLSIRW
;
A
#
# COMPACT_ATOMS: atom_id res chain seq x y z
N MET A 1 -9.13 -25.86 17.74
CA MET A 1 -8.02 -26.65 17.17
C MET A 1 -6.79 -25.77 17.29
N ALA A 2 -5.78 -26.20 18.03
CA ALA A 2 -4.52 -25.49 18.17
C ALA A 2 -3.84 -25.41 16.79
N SER A 3 -3.26 -24.27 16.47
CA SER A 3 -2.48 -24.08 15.25
C SER A 3 -1.32 -25.09 15.23
N PRO A 4 -1.08 -25.81 14.13
CA PRO A 4 0.01 -26.81 14.06
C PRO A 4 1.40 -26.17 13.96
N PHE A 5 1.54 -24.88 14.20
CA PHE A 5 2.72 -24.10 13.94
C PHE A 5 3.33 -23.51 15.21
N SER A 6 4.64 -23.41 15.23
CA SER A 6 5.43 -22.91 16.36
C SER A 6 5.66 -21.41 16.25
N GLY A 7 5.48 -20.65 17.35
CA GLY A 7 5.86 -19.22 17.43
C GLY A 7 7.37 -18.96 17.43
N ALA A 8 8.19 -20.01 17.20
CA ALA A 8 9.66 -19.89 17.12
C ALA A 8 10.16 -19.38 15.75
N LEU A 9 9.29 -19.26 14.76
CA LEU A 9 9.64 -18.80 13.42
C LEU A 9 9.44 -17.28 13.29
N GLN A 10 10.47 -16.57 12.95
CA GLN A 10 10.43 -15.15 12.59
C GLN A 10 10.88 -14.96 11.14
N LEU A 11 10.09 -14.21 10.38
CA LEU A 11 10.50 -13.70 9.07
C LEU A 11 11.51 -12.57 9.28
N THR A 12 12.71 -12.71 8.75
CA THR A 12 13.78 -11.70 8.92
C THR A 12 13.84 -10.69 7.77
N ASP A 13 13.39 -11.08 6.57
CA ASP A 13 13.48 -10.25 5.36
C ASP A 13 12.11 -10.01 4.71
N LEU A 14 11.02 -10.36 5.41
CA LEU A 14 9.64 -10.28 4.93
C LEU A 14 8.68 -9.64 5.92
N ASP A 15 9.20 -8.99 6.94
CA ASP A 15 8.39 -8.22 7.89
C ASP A 15 7.50 -7.18 7.19
N ASP A 16 7.86 -6.87 5.96
CA ASP A 16 7.23 -5.91 5.08
C ASP A 16 6.02 -6.45 4.31
N PHE A 17 5.90 -7.76 4.17
CA PHE A 17 4.73 -8.42 3.53
C PHE A 17 3.73 -8.91 4.55
N ILE A 18 4.23 -9.25 5.72
CA ILE A 18 3.43 -9.76 6.83
C ILE A 18 3.67 -8.79 7.97
N GLY A 19 2.67 -7.99 8.29
CA GLY A 19 2.80 -7.01 9.39
C GLY A 19 3.35 -7.65 10.68
N PRO A 20 4.00 -6.88 11.56
CA PRO A 20 4.72 -7.39 12.74
C PRO A 20 3.88 -8.21 13.73
N SER A 21 2.56 -8.20 13.57
CA SER A 21 1.62 -9.03 14.35
C SER A 21 1.29 -10.39 13.69
N GLN A 22 1.88 -10.68 12.54
CA GLN A 22 1.66 -11.92 11.80
C GLN A 22 2.98 -12.65 11.66
N ASP A 23 3.34 -13.41 12.71
CA ASP A 23 4.40 -14.40 12.58
C ASP A 23 4.00 -15.42 11.52
N CYS A 24 4.85 -15.66 10.56
CA CYS A 24 4.64 -16.74 9.61
C CYS A 24 4.88 -18.06 10.32
N ILE A 25 3.81 -18.80 10.50
CA ILE A 25 3.80 -20.05 11.24
C ILE A 25 3.98 -21.18 10.21
N LYS A 26 5.20 -21.47 9.85
CA LYS A 26 5.55 -22.61 8.98
C LYS A 26 5.98 -23.81 9.84
N PRO A 27 5.51 -25.04 9.54
CA PRO A 27 5.98 -26.21 10.26
C PRO A 27 7.48 -26.37 10.08
N MET A 28 8.21 -26.40 11.19
CA MET A 28 9.62 -26.74 11.14
C MET A 28 9.77 -28.17 10.62
N LYS A 29 10.56 -28.38 9.56
CA LYS A 29 11.11 -29.68 9.28
C LYS A 29 12.11 -29.97 10.40
N VAL A 30 11.66 -30.63 11.45
CA VAL A 30 12.55 -31.29 12.38
C VAL A 30 13.15 -32.43 11.60
N ASP A 31 14.48 -32.42 11.39
CA ASP A 31 15.16 -33.60 10.89
C ASP A 31 14.78 -34.77 11.78
N LYS A 32 14.08 -35.73 11.20
CA LYS A 32 13.71 -36.96 11.90
C LYS A 32 14.99 -37.68 12.22
N SER A 33 15.54 -37.44 13.40
CA SER A 33 16.34 -38.45 14.03
C SER A 33 15.43 -39.68 14.20
N THR A 34 15.88 -40.83 13.75
CA THR A 34 15.18 -42.09 13.69
C THR A 34 14.69 -42.56 15.07
N GLY A 35 13.64 -41.92 15.58
CA GLY A 35 12.97 -42.26 16.83
C GLY A 35 11.55 -41.72 16.80
N SER A 36 10.58 -42.61 16.89
CA SER A 36 9.12 -42.28 16.91
C SER A 36 8.72 -41.66 18.25
N GLY A 37 9.18 -40.45 18.55
CA GLY A 37 8.83 -39.72 19.77
C GLY A 37 8.31 -38.33 19.50
N VAL A 38 7.28 -37.92 20.21
CA VAL A 38 6.77 -36.54 20.22
C VAL A 38 7.82 -35.65 20.86
N ALA A 39 8.43 -34.75 20.12
CA ALA A 39 9.34 -33.76 20.68
C ALA A 39 8.57 -32.79 21.59
N LYS A 40 8.95 -32.65 22.84
CA LYS A 40 8.42 -31.65 23.75
C LYS A 40 9.27 -30.40 23.67
N ILE A 41 8.63 -29.26 23.38
CA ILE A 41 9.27 -27.95 23.40
C ILE A 41 8.87 -27.26 24.70
N HIS A 42 9.86 -26.79 25.45
CA HIS A 42 9.68 -25.99 26.65
C HIS A 42 10.03 -24.53 26.35
N ILE A 43 9.18 -23.62 26.79
CA ILE A 43 9.35 -22.17 26.62
C ILE A 43 9.66 -21.60 28.00
N GLU A 44 10.78 -20.93 28.14
CA GLU A 44 11.13 -20.22 29.37
C GLU A 44 10.50 -18.83 29.40
N GLU A 45 10.43 -18.21 30.58
CA GLU A 45 9.83 -16.89 30.79
C GLU A 45 10.54 -15.75 30.01
N ASP A 46 11.78 -15.97 29.61
CA ASP A 46 12.58 -15.06 28.78
C ASP A 46 12.26 -15.16 27.27
N GLY A 47 11.33 -16.06 26.88
CA GLY A 47 10.97 -16.33 25.50
C GLY A 47 11.96 -17.25 24.74
N SER A 48 12.87 -17.92 25.42
CA SER A 48 13.76 -18.92 24.84
C SER A 48 13.05 -20.27 24.67
N TYR A 49 13.34 -20.96 23.56
CA TYR A 49 12.76 -22.26 23.24
C TYR A 49 13.80 -23.36 23.42
N PHE A 50 13.41 -24.44 24.11
CA PHE A 50 14.26 -25.61 24.33
C PHE A 50 13.53 -26.86 23.87
N GLN A 51 14.24 -27.72 23.14
CA GLN A 51 13.77 -29.06 22.82
C GLN A 51 14.24 -29.99 23.94
N VAL A 52 13.31 -30.71 24.55
CA VAL A 52 13.60 -31.76 25.54
C VAL A 52 13.76 -33.09 24.79
N THR A 53 14.94 -33.65 24.79
CA THR A 53 15.21 -34.97 24.24
C THR A 53 14.76 -36.08 25.21
N GLN A 54 14.46 -37.27 24.71
CA GLN A 54 13.99 -38.41 25.55
C GLN A 54 14.98 -38.80 26.66
N ASP A 55 16.24 -38.49 26.50
CA ASP A 55 17.31 -38.73 27.48
C ASP A 55 17.44 -37.62 28.54
N GLY A 56 16.48 -36.70 28.61
CA GLY A 56 16.44 -35.61 29.59
C GLY A 56 17.38 -34.45 29.29
N GLY A 57 18.06 -34.47 28.17
CA GLY A 57 18.89 -33.33 27.70
C GLY A 57 18.00 -32.20 27.14
N THR A 58 18.33 -30.95 27.49
CA THR A 58 17.71 -29.76 26.92
C THR A 58 18.63 -29.14 25.89
N GLN A 59 18.18 -29.00 24.66
CA GLN A 59 18.92 -28.33 23.61
C GLN A 59 18.19 -26.99 23.28
N ARG A 60 18.92 -25.89 23.39
CA ARG A 60 18.37 -24.57 23.02
C ARG A 60 18.12 -24.54 21.53
N LEU A 61 16.89 -24.20 21.14
CA LEU A 61 16.52 -24.00 19.75
C LEU A 61 16.85 -22.55 19.37
N GLU A 62 17.72 -22.40 18.38
CA GLU A 62 17.90 -21.08 17.77
C GLU A 62 16.66 -20.70 16.98
N LYS A 63 16.33 -19.40 16.98
CA LYS A 63 15.24 -18.88 16.14
C LYS A 63 15.56 -19.20 14.69
N ALA A 64 14.72 -19.99 14.04
CA ALA A 64 14.88 -20.29 12.63
C ALA A 64 14.64 -19.00 11.83
N LYS A 65 15.64 -18.57 11.08
CA LYS A 65 15.50 -17.49 10.12
C LYS A 65 14.81 -18.04 8.88
N ILE A 66 13.67 -17.44 8.50
CA ILE A 66 12.99 -17.75 7.26
C ILE A 66 13.43 -16.72 6.22
N SER A 67 14.08 -17.18 5.18
CA SER A 67 14.42 -16.36 4.03
C SER A 67 13.21 -16.19 3.11
N LEU A 68 13.27 -15.20 2.22
CA LEU A 68 12.26 -15.01 1.18
C LEU A 68 12.04 -16.29 0.34
N GLY A 69 13.12 -17.06 0.07
CA GLY A 69 13.06 -18.34 -0.61
C GLY A 69 12.22 -19.40 0.12
N ASP A 70 12.25 -19.42 1.45
CA ASP A 70 11.44 -20.34 2.26
C ASP A 70 9.96 -19.95 2.26
N CYS A 71 9.67 -18.66 2.21
CA CYS A 71 8.29 -18.17 2.11
C CYS A 71 7.64 -18.49 0.76
N LEU A 72 8.42 -18.60 -0.31
CA LEU A 72 7.97 -19.00 -1.64
C LEU A 72 7.38 -20.43 -1.66
N ALA A 73 7.78 -21.28 -0.71
CA ALA A 73 7.26 -22.63 -0.56
C ALA A 73 5.86 -22.67 0.11
N CYS A 74 5.41 -21.57 0.71
CA CYS A 74 4.06 -21.43 1.28
C CYS A 74 3.08 -20.95 0.20
N SER A 75 2.80 -21.78 -0.80
CA SER A 75 1.85 -21.57 -1.91
C SER A 75 0.78 -20.50 -1.63
N GLY A 76 1.10 -19.22 -1.67
CA GLY A 76 0.11 -18.16 -1.44
C GLY A 76 0.65 -16.76 -1.23
N CYS A 77 1.90 -16.57 -0.81
CA CYS A 77 2.42 -15.23 -0.58
C CYS A 77 3.13 -14.67 -1.83
N VAL A 78 4.42 -14.92 -1.97
CA VAL A 78 5.24 -14.35 -3.04
C VAL A 78 5.88 -15.44 -3.88
N THR A 79 5.84 -15.33 -5.19
CA THR A 79 6.51 -16.26 -6.12
C THR A 79 7.99 -15.90 -6.30
N SER A 80 8.81 -16.84 -6.81
CA SER A 80 10.22 -16.57 -7.13
C SER A 80 10.38 -15.39 -8.11
N ALA A 81 9.47 -15.27 -9.09
CA ALA A 81 9.47 -14.16 -10.03
C ALA A 81 9.15 -12.82 -9.33
N GLU A 82 8.20 -12.80 -8.42
CA GLU A 82 7.87 -11.62 -7.63
C GLU A 82 9.02 -11.21 -6.71
N THR A 83 9.76 -12.17 -6.15
CA THR A 83 10.99 -11.90 -5.39
C THR A 83 12.03 -11.16 -6.23
N VAL A 84 12.26 -11.61 -7.46
CA VAL A 84 13.18 -10.93 -8.38
C VAL A 84 12.71 -9.51 -8.67
N LEU A 85 11.42 -9.30 -8.93
CA LEU A 85 10.84 -7.97 -9.17
C LEU A 85 11.00 -7.03 -7.98
N ILE A 86 10.92 -7.55 -6.75
CA ILE A 86 11.13 -6.77 -5.53
C ILE A 86 12.62 -6.40 -5.38
N THR A 87 13.51 -7.37 -5.54
CA THR A 87 14.96 -7.15 -5.34
C THR A 87 15.58 -6.23 -6.39
N GLN A 88 14.99 -6.17 -7.59
CA GLN A 88 15.40 -5.22 -8.64
C GLN A 88 15.04 -3.76 -8.33
N GLN A 89 14.17 -3.53 -7.35
CA GLN A 89 13.74 -2.18 -6.94
C GLN A 89 14.25 -1.91 -5.53
N SER A 90 15.27 -1.07 -5.39
CA SER A 90 15.87 -0.75 -4.09
C SER A 90 16.47 0.65 -4.08
N HIS A 91 16.88 1.13 -2.90
CA HIS A 91 17.65 2.36 -2.78
C HIS A 91 19.00 2.29 -3.51
N GLU A 92 19.57 1.09 -3.62
CA GLU A 92 20.81 0.87 -4.39
C GLU A 92 20.59 1.07 -5.89
N GLU A 93 19.42 0.65 -6.41
CA GLU A 93 19.06 0.89 -7.81
C GLU A 93 18.83 2.38 -8.07
N LEU A 94 18.16 3.07 -7.15
CA LEU A 94 18.06 4.54 -7.23
C LEU A 94 19.46 5.19 -7.28
N ARG A 95 20.39 4.77 -6.41
CA ARG A 95 21.77 5.28 -6.41
C ARG A 95 22.46 5.03 -7.74
N LYS A 96 22.38 3.81 -8.30
CA LYS A 96 22.94 3.49 -9.62
C LYS A 96 22.40 4.42 -10.73
N ILE A 97 21.08 4.67 -10.71
CA ILE A 97 20.44 5.57 -11.67
C ILE A 97 21.00 6.99 -11.54
N LEU A 98 21.13 7.50 -10.31
CA LEU A 98 21.66 8.83 -10.05
C LEU A 98 23.15 8.94 -10.45
N ASP A 99 23.95 7.94 -10.17
CA ASP A 99 25.36 7.92 -10.53
C ASP A 99 25.56 7.78 -12.04
N ALA A 100 24.77 6.92 -12.70
CA ALA A 100 24.74 6.84 -14.15
C ALA A 100 24.37 8.20 -14.79
N ASN A 101 23.41 8.91 -14.19
CA ASN A 101 23.00 10.24 -14.64
C ASN A 101 24.11 11.29 -14.51
N LYS A 102 24.93 11.24 -13.44
CA LYS A 102 26.08 12.13 -13.27
C LYS A 102 27.14 11.93 -14.36
N MET A 103 27.33 10.68 -14.79
CA MET A 103 28.33 10.31 -15.81
C MET A 103 27.82 10.44 -17.25
N ALA A 104 26.50 10.55 -17.44
CA ALA A 104 25.90 10.64 -18.77
C ALA A 104 26.19 11.96 -19.46
N ALA A 105 26.36 11.93 -20.79
CA ALA A 105 26.50 13.10 -21.61
C ALA A 105 25.24 14.00 -21.57
N PRO A 106 25.37 15.31 -21.74
CA PRO A 106 24.22 16.19 -21.91
C PRO A 106 23.30 15.67 -23.03
N GLY A 107 22.02 15.47 -22.75
CA GLY A 107 21.04 14.89 -23.69
C GLY A 107 20.80 13.39 -23.52
N GLN A 108 21.65 12.67 -22.78
CA GLN A 108 21.41 11.27 -22.39
C GLN A 108 20.96 11.14 -20.92
N ARG A 109 20.90 12.24 -20.20
CA ARG A 109 20.48 12.28 -18.79
C ARG A 109 18.99 12.09 -18.69
N ARG A 110 18.58 11.20 -17.79
CA ARG A 110 17.17 11.02 -17.45
C ARG A 110 16.73 12.06 -16.42
N LEU A 111 15.51 12.53 -16.55
CA LEU A 111 14.88 13.37 -15.55
C LEU A 111 14.42 12.49 -14.38
N VAL A 112 15.07 12.61 -13.22
CA VAL A 112 14.73 11.80 -12.04
C VAL A 112 13.69 12.52 -11.19
N VAL A 113 12.56 11.87 -10.98
CA VAL A 113 11.42 12.38 -10.21
C VAL A 113 11.17 11.41 -9.05
N VAL A 114 11.05 11.95 -7.84
CA VAL A 114 10.68 11.18 -6.64
C VAL A 114 9.32 11.63 -6.14
N SER A 115 8.42 10.67 -5.87
CA SER A 115 7.09 10.94 -5.29
C SER A 115 6.97 10.26 -3.93
N VAL A 116 6.76 11.05 -2.88
CA VAL A 116 6.74 10.58 -1.48
C VAL A 116 5.32 10.40 -1.00
N SER A 117 5.02 9.25 -0.36
CA SER A 117 3.71 9.02 0.23
C SER A 117 3.57 9.72 1.60
N PRO A 118 2.37 10.21 1.95
CA PRO A 118 2.09 10.79 3.26
C PRO A 118 2.41 9.84 4.42
N GLN A 119 2.23 8.54 4.21
CA GLN A 119 2.52 7.51 5.21
C GLN A 119 4.03 7.39 5.48
N SER A 120 4.84 7.38 4.43
CA SER A 120 6.31 7.34 4.56
C SER A 120 6.84 8.63 5.19
N ARG A 121 6.29 9.78 4.80
CA ARG A 121 6.60 11.07 5.41
C ARG A 121 6.31 11.08 6.92
N ALA A 122 5.14 10.60 7.35
CA ALA A 122 4.77 10.53 8.77
C ALA A 122 5.69 9.60 9.57
N SER A 123 6.09 8.46 9.00
CA SER A 123 7.02 7.52 9.64
C SER A 123 8.42 8.12 9.82
N LEU A 124 8.94 8.84 8.82
CA LEU A 124 10.22 9.55 8.91
C LEU A 124 10.13 10.74 9.88
N ALA A 125 9.00 11.46 9.86
CA ALA A 125 8.74 12.55 10.82
C ALA A 125 8.83 12.05 12.28
N ALA A 126 8.18 10.92 12.56
CA ALA A 126 8.24 10.30 13.89
C ALA A 126 9.68 9.88 14.27
N ARG A 127 10.43 9.32 13.33
CA ARG A 127 11.82 8.86 13.56
C ARG A 127 12.79 10.00 13.85
N PHE A 128 12.65 11.13 13.16
CA PHE A 128 13.53 12.28 13.30
C PHE A 128 12.96 13.36 14.23
N GLN A 129 11.80 13.13 14.86
CA GLN A 129 11.11 14.08 15.75
C GLN A 129 10.87 15.45 15.07
N LEU A 130 10.44 15.39 13.81
CA LEU A 130 10.14 16.57 12.99
C LEU A 130 8.64 16.72 12.79
N THR A 131 8.21 17.92 12.41
CA THR A 131 6.85 18.11 11.90
C THR A 131 6.69 17.45 10.51
N PRO A 132 5.49 17.08 10.08
CA PRO A 132 5.25 16.56 8.72
C PRO A 132 5.68 17.54 7.62
N THR A 133 5.50 18.85 7.85
CA THR A 133 5.90 19.91 6.91
C THR A 133 7.40 20.03 6.81
N ASP A 134 8.12 20.06 7.93
CA ASP A 134 9.59 20.11 7.91
C ASP A 134 10.17 18.85 7.30
N THR A 135 9.58 17.68 7.60
CA THR A 135 10.01 16.42 7.01
C THR A 135 9.86 16.43 5.49
N ALA A 136 8.75 16.92 4.96
CA ALA A 136 8.54 17.04 3.53
C ALA A 136 9.60 17.95 2.86
N LYS A 137 9.86 19.13 3.45
CA LYS A 137 10.83 20.10 2.94
C LYS A 137 12.26 19.57 3.04
N LYS A 138 12.62 18.90 4.13
CA LYS A 138 13.96 18.34 4.34
C LYS A 138 14.19 17.08 3.48
N LEU A 139 13.17 16.23 3.25
CA LEU A 139 13.24 15.17 2.25
C LEU A 139 13.46 15.71 0.84
N THR A 140 12.77 16.81 0.50
CA THR A 140 12.99 17.49 -0.78
C THR A 140 14.43 17.94 -0.92
N ALA A 141 14.99 18.59 0.11
CA ALA A 141 16.38 19.02 0.14
C ALA A 141 17.35 17.81 0.00
N PHE A 142 17.10 16.72 0.72
CA PHE A 142 17.88 15.50 0.64
C PHE A 142 17.90 14.92 -0.77
N PHE A 143 16.73 14.68 -1.35
CA PHE A 143 16.65 14.11 -2.69
C PHE A 143 17.30 15.00 -3.75
N LYS A 144 17.11 16.32 -3.67
CA LYS A 144 17.78 17.26 -4.57
C LYS A 144 19.30 17.25 -4.39
N LYS A 145 19.80 17.14 -3.16
CA LYS A 145 21.23 17.02 -2.86
C LYS A 145 21.88 15.80 -3.53
N ILE A 146 21.19 14.66 -3.56
CA ILE A 146 21.73 13.44 -4.19
C ILE A 146 21.55 13.41 -5.72
N GLY A 147 20.83 14.37 -6.30
CA GLY A 147 20.70 14.52 -7.77
C GLY A 147 19.31 14.27 -8.34
N VAL A 148 18.27 14.23 -7.51
CA VAL A 148 16.87 14.18 -7.96
C VAL A 148 16.44 15.57 -8.44
N HIS A 149 15.71 15.63 -9.54
CA HIS A 149 15.30 16.88 -10.17
C HIS A 149 14.00 17.43 -9.57
N TYR A 150 13.01 16.56 -9.33
CA TYR A 150 11.70 16.94 -8.80
C TYR A 150 11.26 16.00 -7.68
N VAL A 151 10.63 16.58 -6.65
CA VAL A 151 10.09 15.82 -5.50
C VAL A 151 8.64 16.23 -5.29
N PHE A 152 7.73 15.27 -5.47
CA PHE A 152 6.29 15.45 -5.32
C PHE A 152 5.72 14.68 -4.12
N ASP A 153 4.52 15.08 -3.69
CA ASP A 153 3.74 14.34 -2.68
C ASP A 153 2.58 13.59 -3.36
N THR A 154 2.40 12.31 -3.04
CA THR A 154 1.32 11.49 -3.62
C THR A 154 -0.06 11.80 -3.02
N ALA A 155 -0.17 12.72 -2.05
CA ALA A 155 -1.47 13.22 -1.61
C ALA A 155 -2.23 13.89 -2.76
N PHE A 156 -1.52 14.56 -3.68
CA PHE A 156 -2.13 15.18 -4.85
C PHE A 156 -2.80 14.15 -5.77
N SER A 157 -2.10 13.06 -6.10
CA SER A 157 -2.64 11.99 -6.95
C SER A 157 -3.79 11.22 -6.28
N ARG A 158 -3.82 11.20 -4.94
CA ARG A 158 -4.91 10.57 -4.17
C ARG A 158 -6.27 11.23 -4.43
N ASN A 159 -6.30 12.54 -4.72
CA ASN A 159 -7.55 13.21 -5.06
C ASN A 159 -8.28 12.50 -6.22
N PHE A 160 -7.55 12.16 -7.27
CA PHE A 160 -8.11 11.44 -8.43
C PHE A 160 -8.58 10.03 -8.04
N SER A 161 -7.79 9.30 -7.25
CA SER A 161 -8.18 7.97 -6.77
C SER A 161 -9.50 8.01 -5.97
N LEU A 162 -9.69 9.02 -5.14
CA LEU A 162 -10.89 9.20 -4.34
C LEU A 162 -12.09 9.60 -5.20
N LEU A 163 -11.90 10.55 -6.13
CA LEU A 163 -12.95 10.99 -7.05
C LEU A 163 -13.43 9.88 -7.98
N GLU A 164 -12.51 9.07 -8.53
CA GLU A 164 -12.91 7.93 -9.34
C GLU A 164 -13.61 6.83 -8.51
N SER A 165 -13.14 6.57 -7.27
CA SER A 165 -13.79 5.61 -6.38
C SER A 165 -15.22 6.01 -6.01
N GLN A 166 -15.48 7.30 -5.76
CA GLN A 166 -16.84 7.78 -5.45
C GLN A 166 -17.77 7.67 -6.66
N ARG A 167 -17.28 8.00 -7.86
CA ARG A 167 -18.05 7.90 -9.11
C ARG A 167 -18.39 6.44 -9.41
N GLU A 168 -17.41 5.56 -9.33
CA GLU A 168 -17.59 4.12 -9.53
C GLU A 168 -18.61 3.55 -8.55
N PHE A 169 -18.55 3.91 -7.27
CA PHE A 169 -19.52 3.44 -6.29
C PHE A 169 -20.94 3.89 -6.60
N VAL A 170 -21.14 5.18 -6.86
CA VAL A 170 -22.48 5.73 -7.20
C VAL A 170 -23.04 5.06 -8.45
N GLN A 171 -22.23 4.87 -9.48
CA GLN A 171 -22.63 4.17 -10.70
C GLN A 171 -23.03 2.72 -10.41
N ARG A 172 -22.23 1.96 -9.67
CA ARG A 172 -22.54 0.57 -9.31
C ARG A 172 -23.77 0.47 -8.42
N PHE A 173 -23.93 1.39 -7.48
CA PHE A 173 -25.11 1.42 -6.60
C PHE A 173 -26.41 1.70 -7.37
N ARG A 174 -26.39 2.67 -8.30
CA ARG A 174 -27.53 2.96 -9.18
C ARG A 174 -27.83 1.81 -10.16
N GLY A 175 -26.81 1.13 -10.64
CA GLY A 175 -26.92 -0.03 -11.54
C GLY A 175 -27.36 -1.34 -10.88
N GLN A 176 -27.53 -1.38 -9.57
CA GLN A 176 -27.93 -2.57 -8.82
C GLN A 176 -29.28 -3.16 -9.30
N ALA A 177 -30.20 -2.30 -9.73
CA ALA A 177 -31.51 -2.72 -10.23
C ALA A 177 -31.44 -3.47 -11.58
N SER A 178 -30.37 -3.30 -12.36
CA SER A 178 -30.19 -3.92 -13.69
C SER A 178 -29.37 -5.22 -13.67
N SER A 179 -29.01 -5.74 -12.48
CA SER A 179 -28.25 -6.97 -12.23
C SER A 179 -26.87 -7.06 -12.93
N THR A 180 -26.39 -5.99 -13.53
CA THR A 180 -25.14 -5.96 -14.28
C THR A 180 -23.93 -5.53 -13.44
N GLN A 181 -24.16 -5.04 -12.20
CA GLN A 181 -23.09 -4.49 -11.36
C GLN A 181 -23.08 -5.12 -9.98
N THR A 182 -21.88 -5.52 -9.54
CA THR A 182 -21.69 -6.33 -8.35
C THR A 182 -21.42 -5.45 -7.12
N LEU A 183 -22.23 -5.61 -6.07
CA LEU A 183 -21.98 -5.08 -4.74
C LEU A 183 -21.64 -6.24 -3.78
N PRO A 184 -20.88 -5.98 -2.70
CA PRO A 184 -20.23 -4.71 -2.37
C PRO A 184 -19.09 -4.36 -3.31
N VAL A 185 -18.78 -3.06 -3.40
CA VAL A 185 -17.53 -2.60 -4.01
C VAL A 185 -16.41 -2.80 -2.98
N LEU A 186 -15.36 -3.52 -3.36
CA LEU A 186 -14.16 -3.73 -2.54
C LEU A 186 -13.06 -2.79 -3.05
N THR A 187 -12.83 -1.69 -2.34
CA THR A 187 -11.83 -0.68 -2.71
C THR A 187 -10.55 -0.88 -1.91
N SER A 188 -9.43 -0.73 -2.59
CA SER A 188 -8.13 -0.85 -1.95
C SER A 188 -7.02 -0.18 -2.74
N ALA A 189 -6.15 0.54 -2.04
CA ALA A 189 -4.83 0.93 -2.55
C ALA A 189 -3.73 -0.07 -2.16
N CYS A 190 -4.10 -1.26 -1.66
CA CYS A 190 -3.18 -2.28 -1.13
C CYS A 190 -2.92 -3.40 -2.13
N PRO A 191 -1.72 -3.47 -2.75
CA PRO A 191 -1.40 -4.52 -3.71
C PRO A 191 -1.36 -5.92 -3.08
N GLY A 192 -1.01 -6.04 -1.80
CA GLY A 192 -1.04 -7.32 -1.08
C GLY A 192 -2.43 -7.93 -1.03
N TRP A 193 -3.46 -7.11 -0.78
CA TRP A 193 -4.85 -7.53 -0.90
C TRP A 193 -5.23 -7.92 -2.34
N ILE A 194 -4.86 -7.10 -3.31
CA ILE A 194 -5.18 -7.36 -4.72
C ILE A 194 -4.56 -8.68 -5.19
N CYS A 195 -3.28 -8.91 -4.91
CA CYS A 195 -2.60 -10.17 -5.24
C CYS A 195 -3.29 -11.37 -4.58
N TYR A 196 -3.69 -11.25 -3.31
CA TYR A 196 -4.45 -12.29 -2.62
C TYR A 196 -5.81 -12.55 -3.30
N ALA A 197 -6.55 -11.49 -3.63
CA ALA A 197 -7.84 -11.60 -4.29
C ALA A 197 -7.72 -12.31 -5.65
N GLU A 198 -6.77 -11.91 -6.51
CA GLU A 198 -6.54 -12.50 -7.82
C GLU A 198 -6.09 -13.96 -7.75
N LYS A 199 -5.15 -14.28 -6.84
CA LYS A 199 -4.54 -15.63 -6.75
C LYS A 199 -5.42 -16.65 -6.03
N THR A 200 -6.17 -16.22 -5.00
CA THR A 200 -6.87 -17.17 -4.11
C THR A 200 -8.35 -17.26 -4.42
N HIS A 201 -8.97 -16.18 -4.88
CA HIS A 201 -10.42 -16.09 -5.08
C HIS A 201 -10.79 -15.31 -6.34
N GLY A 202 -9.92 -15.30 -7.36
CA GLY A 202 -10.01 -14.40 -8.51
C GLY A 202 -11.37 -14.38 -9.18
N SER A 203 -11.89 -15.52 -9.62
CA SER A 203 -13.19 -15.60 -10.31
C SER A 203 -14.35 -15.04 -9.48
N PHE A 204 -14.27 -15.15 -8.14
CA PHE A 204 -15.31 -14.69 -7.24
C PHE A 204 -15.14 -13.24 -6.81
N LEU A 205 -13.91 -12.79 -6.50
CA LEU A 205 -13.66 -11.46 -5.94
C LEU A 205 -13.40 -10.37 -6.97
N VAL A 206 -12.81 -10.71 -8.12
CA VAL A 206 -12.47 -9.73 -9.17
C VAL A 206 -13.66 -8.86 -9.58
N PRO A 207 -14.90 -9.37 -9.76
CA PRO A 207 -16.06 -8.53 -10.09
C PRO A 207 -16.41 -7.49 -9.03
N HIS A 208 -16.01 -7.72 -7.79
CA HIS A 208 -16.25 -6.80 -6.67
C HIS A 208 -15.18 -5.71 -6.53
N LEU A 209 -13.98 -5.92 -7.10
CA LEU A 209 -12.89 -4.96 -6.93
C LEU A 209 -13.19 -3.63 -7.59
N SER A 210 -12.83 -2.55 -6.91
CA SER A 210 -12.82 -1.20 -7.51
C SER A 210 -11.72 -1.12 -8.55
N THR A 211 -12.02 -0.53 -9.69
CA THR A 211 -11.07 -0.36 -10.79
C THR A 211 -10.23 0.91 -10.68
N ALA A 212 -10.57 1.82 -9.78
CA ALA A 212 -9.81 3.05 -9.57
C ALA A 212 -8.35 2.75 -9.20
N ARG A 213 -7.41 3.38 -9.92
CA ARG A 213 -5.98 3.23 -9.66
C ARG A 213 -5.59 3.75 -8.27
N SER A 214 -4.60 3.12 -7.66
CA SER A 214 -3.99 3.60 -6.43
C SER A 214 -3.31 4.96 -6.63
N PRO A 215 -3.11 5.75 -5.55
CA PRO A 215 -2.39 7.02 -5.64
C PRO A 215 -0.99 6.90 -6.26
N GLN A 216 -0.30 5.77 -6.05
CA GLN A 216 0.99 5.50 -6.69
C GLN A 216 0.86 5.46 -8.21
N GLN A 217 -0.12 4.72 -8.74
CA GLN A 217 -0.29 4.54 -10.18
C GLN A 217 -0.90 5.76 -10.85
N VAL A 218 -1.79 6.48 -10.17
CA VAL A 218 -2.24 7.81 -10.64
C VAL A 218 -1.07 8.79 -10.71
N MET A 219 -0.17 8.77 -9.70
CA MET A 219 1.04 9.59 -9.74
C MET A 219 1.95 9.21 -10.91
N GLY A 220 2.04 7.91 -11.21
CA GLY A 220 2.72 7.41 -12.39
C GLY A 220 2.16 8.02 -13.69
N SER A 221 0.85 7.98 -13.85
CA SER A 221 0.16 8.61 -15.00
C SER A 221 0.42 10.12 -15.07
N LEU A 222 0.35 10.82 -13.94
CA LEU A 222 0.63 12.25 -13.86
C LEU A 222 2.07 12.58 -14.28
N VAL A 223 3.05 11.81 -13.81
CA VAL A 223 4.47 12.07 -14.12
C VAL A 223 4.81 11.67 -15.54
N LYS A 224 4.36 10.51 -16.02
CA LYS A 224 4.75 9.97 -17.32
C LYS A 224 3.93 10.50 -18.49
N ASP A 225 2.69 10.93 -18.25
CA ASP A 225 1.83 11.49 -19.31
C ASP A 225 1.75 13.02 -19.16
N PHE A 226 1.17 13.56 -18.08
CA PHE A 226 0.92 14.99 -17.95
C PHE A 226 2.20 15.81 -17.78
N PHE A 227 3.04 15.47 -16.80
CA PHE A 227 4.25 16.24 -16.51
C PHE A 227 5.28 16.11 -17.63
N ALA A 228 5.41 14.93 -18.25
CA ALA A 228 6.29 14.74 -19.40
C ALA A 228 5.94 15.68 -20.56
N GLN A 229 4.66 15.92 -20.84
CA GLN A 229 4.21 16.83 -21.89
C GLN A 229 4.55 18.30 -21.59
N GLN A 230 4.71 18.67 -20.32
CA GLN A 230 5.10 20.02 -19.93
C GLN A 230 6.62 20.27 -20.06
N GLN A 231 7.41 19.19 -20.06
CA GLN A 231 8.86 19.28 -20.19
C GLN A 231 9.25 19.32 -21.68
N GLN A 232 9.99 20.35 -22.05
CA GLN A 232 10.47 20.46 -23.43
C GLN A 232 11.45 19.32 -23.75
N ASN A 233 11.20 18.62 -24.84
CA ASN A 233 12.05 17.54 -25.36
C ASN A 233 12.28 16.34 -24.40
N VAL A 234 11.36 16.07 -23.49
CA VAL A 234 11.43 14.89 -22.60
C VAL A 234 10.29 13.93 -22.92
N THR A 235 10.63 12.73 -23.34
CA THR A 235 9.68 11.64 -23.55
C THR A 235 9.46 10.84 -22.24
N PRO A 236 8.37 10.09 -22.07
CA PRO A 236 8.11 9.31 -20.86
C PRO A 236 9.25 8.37 -20.45
N ASP A 237 9.98 7.79 -21.40
CA ASP A 237 11.16 6.94 -21.15
C ASP A 237 12.39 7.75 -20.70
N GLY A 238 12.46 9.03 -21.05
CA GLY A 238 13.47 9.99 -20.55
C GLY A 238 13.27 10.40 -19.09
N ILE A 239 12.13 10.03 -18.47
CA ILE A 239 11.86 10.26 -17.04
C ILE A 239 12.10 8.97 -16.27
N CYS A 240 12.84 9.03 -15.17
CA CYS A 240 12.91 8.00 -14.17
C CYS A 240 12.01 8.39 -12.99
N HIS A 241 10.87 7.72 -12.84
CA HIS A 241 9.92 7.98 -11.75
C HIS A 241 10.13 6.98 -10.62
N VAL A 242 10.48 7.47 -9.45
CA VAL A 242 10.69 6.70 -8.22
C VAL A 242 9.62 7.07 -7.20
N THR A 243 9.04 6.09 -6.52
CA THR A 243 8.07 6.35 -5.46
C THR A 243 8.58 5.86 -4.11
N VAL A 244 8.31 6.63 -3.04
CA VAL A 244 8.63 6.27 -1.65
C VAL A 244 7.35 5.82 -0.96
N MET A 245 7.29 4.51 -0.62
CA MET A 245 6.04 3.86 -0.22
C MET A 245 6.17 3.13 1.13
N PRO A 246 5.04 2.87 1.82
CA PRO A 246 5.03 2.27 3.15
C PRO A 246 5.18 0.73 3.15
N CYS A 247 5.22 0.06 2.00
CA CYS A 247 5.29 -1.40 1.92
C CYS A 247 5.97 -1.89 0.65
N TYR A 248 6.48 -3.14 0.69
CA TYR A 248 7.13 -3.80 -0.45
C TYR A 248 6.15 -4.26 -1.53
N ASP A 249 4.88 -4.52 -1.17
CA ASP A 249 3.85 -4.87 -2.16
C ASP A 249 3.68 -3.80 -3.24
N LYS A 250 4.00 -2.55 -2.94
CA LYS A 250 4.00 -1.46 -3.92
C LYS A 250 5.04 -1.64 -5.04
N LYS A 251 6.09 -2.42 -4.81
CA LYS A 251 7.06 -2.83 -5.84
C LYS A 251 6.41 -3.80 -6.85
N LEU A 252 5.57 -4.71 -6.35
CA LEU A 252 4.79 -5.62 -7.19
C LEU A 252 3.73 -4.87 -8.01
N GLU A 253 3.05 -3.91 -7.41
CA GLU A 253 2.10 -3.07 -8.13
C GLU A 253 2.78 -2.33 -9.30
N ALA A 254 3.92 -1.68 -9.05
CA ALA A 254 4.68 -0.98 -10.08
C ALA A 254 5.16 -1.90 -11.21
N SER A 255 5.35 -3.18 -10.92
CA SER A 255 5.82 -4.19 -11.87
C SER A 255 4.71 -4.78 -12.74
N ARG A 256 3.43 -4.46 -12.50
CA ARG A 256 2.30 -5.02 -13.27
C ARG A 256 2.38 -4.61 -14.74
N PRO A 257 2.07 -5.55 -15.68
CA PRO A 257 2.05 -5.24 -17.12
C PRO A 257 1.07 -4.13 -17.49
N ASP A 258 -0.01 -3.96 -16.72
CA ASP A 258 -1.03 -2.94 -16.95
C ASP A 258 -0.47 -1.50 -16.84
N PHE A 259 0.66 -1.33 -16.17
CA PHE A 259 1.34 -0.05 -15.96
C PHE A 259 2.65 0.08 -16.76
N PHE A 260 2.73 -0.63 -17.87
CA PHE A 260 3.84 -0.57 -18.81
C PHE A 260 3.38 -0.02 -20.17
N SER A 261 4.00 1.06 -20.61
CA SER A 261 3.76 1.63 -21.94
C SER A 261 4.56 0.89 -23.00
N GLN A 262 3.87 0.16 -23.89
CA GLN A 262 4.50 -0.49 -25.04
C GLN A 262 5.07 0.52 -26.04
N VAL A 263 4.47 1.71 -26.15
CA VAL A 263 4.89 2.75 -27.09
C VAL A 263 6.22 3.36 -26.65
N HIS A 264 6.35 3.69 -25.36
CA HIS A 264 7.53 4.35 -24.80
C HIS A 264 8.49 3.39 -24.13
N GLN A 265 8.19 2.08 -24.08
CA GLN A 265 9.02 1.05 -23.43
C GLN A 265 9.43 1.44 -21.99
N THR A 266 8.50 2.02 -21.24
CA THR A 266 8.72 2.48 -19.87
C THR A 266 7.53 2.15 -18.96
N ARG A 267 7.76 2.09 -17.67
CA ARG A 267 6.73 1.91 -16.64
C ARG A 267 6.18 3.25 -16.18
N ASP A 268 4.97 3.27 -15.63
CA ASP A 268 4.41 4.45 -14.96
C ASP A 268 5.23 4.80 -13.71
N VAL A 269 5.75 3.77 -13.02
CA VAL A 269 6.69 3.88 -11.90
C VAL A 269 7.88 2.95 -12.17
N ASP A 270 9.07 3.50 -12.29
CA ASP A 270 10.28 2.74 -12.66
C ASP A 270 10.90 2.01 -11.45
N CYS A 271 10.82 2.61 -10.27
CA CYS A 271 11.39 2.05 -9.06
C CYS A 271 10.55 2.46 -7.83
N VAL A 272 10.33 1.52 -6.93
CA VAL A 272 9.70 1.78 -5.62
C VAL A 272 10.74 1.56 -4.53
N VAL A 273 10.87 2.55 -3.65
CA VAL A 273 11.74 2.51 -2.48
C VAL A 273 10.86 2.59 -1.23
N THR A 274 11.09 1.75 -0.24
CA THR A 274 10.33 1.80 1.01
C THR A 274 10.85 2.88 1.95
N THR A 275 10.07 3.22 2.96
CA THR A 275 10.47 4.16 4.02
C THR A 275 11.76 3.73 4.70
N GLY A 276 11.90 2.42 5.01
CA GLY A 276 13.11 1.85 5.61
C GLY A 276 14.32 1.96 4.69
N GLU A 277 14.13 1.75 3.38
CA GLU A 277 15.21 1.91 2.37
C GLU A 277 15.63 3.38 2.22
N VAL A 278 14.71 4.34 2.33
CA VAL A 278 15.08 5.78 2.37
C VAL A 278 15.87 6.11 3.63
N PHE A 279 15.47 5.56 4.79
CA PHE A 279 16.21 5.72 6.02
C PHE A 279 17.64 5.17 5.91
N LYS A 280 17.79 3.97 5.34
CA LYS A 280 19.10 3.38 5.06
C LYS A 280 19.93 4.24 4.11
N LEU A 281 19.31 4.80 3.06
CA LEU A 281 19.98 5.71 2.14
C LEU A 281 20.49 6.97 2.85
N LEU A 282 19.73 7.54 3.80
CA LEU A 282 20.16 8.66 4.64
C LEU A 282 21.38 8.30 5.49
N GLU A 283 21.38 7.10 6.11
CA GLU A 283 22.53 6.60 6.89
C GLU A 283 23.77 6.41 6.03
N GLU A 284 23.64 5.82 4.85
CA GLU A 284 24.76 5.60 3.91
C GLU A 284 25.34 6.90 3.35
N GLU A 285 24.52 7.94 3.16
CA GLU A 285 24.98 9.28 2.78
C GLU A 285 25.53 10.10 3.97
N GLY A 286 25.44 9.55 5.20
CA GLY A 286 25.85 10.25 6.42
C GLY A 286 25.04 11.52 6.69
N VAL A 287 23.76 11.53 6.32
CA VAL A 287 22.89 12.70 6.40
C VAL A 287 21.78 12.49 7.42
N SER A 288 21.67 13.40 8.39
CA SER A 288 20.50 13.50 9.27
C SER A 288 19.49 14.50 8.71
N LEU A 289 18.20 14.08 8.57
CA LEU A 289 17.16 15.02 8.14
C LEU A 289 17.04 16.23 9.08
N SER A 290 17.34 16.06 10.36
CA SER A 290 17.25 17.15 11.34
C SER A 290 18.22 18.30 11.03
N GLU A 291 19.36 18.00 10.38
CA GLU A 291 20.44 18.96 10.10
C GLU A 291 20.32 19.65 8.74
N LEU A 292 19.46 19.14 7.86
CA LEU A 292 19.30 19.69 6.53
C LEU A 292 18.52 21.01 6.55
N GLU A 293 18.96 21.97 5.76
CA GLU A 293 18.15 23.14 5.43
C GLU A 293 16.95 22.75 4.58
N PRO A 294 15.73 23.23 4.91
CA PRO A 294 14.52 22.86 4.18
C PRO A 294 14.51 23.46 2.75
N ALA A 295 14.07 22.68 1.78
CA ALA A 295 13.78 23.14 0.42
C ALA A 295 12.28 23.08 0.13
N PRO A 296 11.72 23.98 -0.68
CA PRO A 296 10.31 23.94 -1.03
C PRO A 296 9.97 22.67 -1.82
N LEU A 297 8.75 22.15 -1.64
CA LEU A 297 8.23 21.06 -2.47
C LEU A 297 8.04 21.55 -3.90
N ASP A 298 8.25 20.64 -4.86
CA ASP A 298 7.90 20.91 -6.25
C ASP A 298 6.39 20.71 -6.46
N SER A 299 5.80 21.43 -7.39
CA SER A 299 4.39 21.34 -7.75
C SER A 299 4.20 20.85 -9.17
N LEU A 300 3.24 19.95 -9.39
CA LEU A 300 2.82 19.51 -10.72
C LEU A 300 2.00 20.59 -11.46
N CYS A 301 1.28 21.40 -10.70
CA CYS A 301 0.52 22.54 -11.21
C CYS A 301 1.13 23.81 -10.63
N ASN A 302 1.27 24.85 -11.43
CA ASN A 302 1.85 26.14 -11.04
C ASN A 302 1.02 26.91 -9.98
N SER A 303 0.35 26.21 -9.07
CA SER A 303 -0.43 26.82 -8.00
C SER A 303 0.45 27.14 -6.80
N ALA A 304 0.40 28.38 -6.35
CA ALA A 304 1.15 28.87 -5.18
C ALA A 304 0.82 28.16 -3.86
N SER A 305 -0.28 27.38 -3.81
CA SER A 305 -0.73 26.64 -2.64
C SER A 305 -0.02 25.30 -2.43
N ALA A 306 0.84 24.86 -3.34
CA ALA A 306 1.50 23.54 -3.28
C ALA A 306 2.73 23.48 -2.36
N GLN A 307 2.99 24.51 -1.56
CA GLN A 307 4.21 24.59 -0.72
C GLN A 307 4.11 23.78 0.60
N GLU A 308 2.94 23.30 0.95
CA GLU A 308 2.73 22.53 2.16
C GLU A 308 2.10 21.17 1.87
N PRO A 309 2.51 20.13 2.62
CA PRO A 309 1.91 18.82 2.47
C PRO A 309 0.45 18.84 2.93
N THR A 310 -0.38 18.07 2.23
CA THR A 310 -1.80 17.92 2.53
C THR A 310 -2.15 16.46 2.80
N SER A 311 -3.33 16.24 3.37
CA SER A 311 -3.87 14.92 3.69
C SER A 311 -5.37 14.87 3.34
N HIS A 312 -5.99 13.72 3.60
CA HIS A 312 -7.41 13.48 3.41
C HIS A 312 -8.02 12.92 4.70
N ARG A 313 -9.29 13.20 4.95
CA ARG A 313 -10.03 12.63 6.07
C ARG A 313 -10.16 11.11 5.93
N GLY A 314 -10.42 10.39 7.03
CA GLY A 314 -10.72 8.97 7.03
C GLY A 314 -9.52 8.04 7.29
N GLY A 315 -8.44 8.56 7.91
CA GLY A 315 -7.35 7.76 8.45
C GLY A 315 -6.19 7.49 7.52
N GLY A 316 -5.17 6.80 8.04
CA GLY A 316 -3.85 6.62 7.44
C GLY A 316 -3.78 5.73 6.18
N SER A 317 -4.88 5.09 5.80
CA SER A 317 -4.92 4.22 4.60
C SER A 317 -5.44 4.92 3.34
N GLY A 318 -5.78 6.20 3.45
CA GLY A 318 -6.16 7.03 2.29
C GLY A 318 -7.56 7.61 2.34
N GLY A 319 -8.42 7.18 3.28
CA GLY A 319 -9.72 7.78 3.54
C GLY A 319 -10.81 7.44 2.51
N TYR A 320 -10.67 6.34 1.79
CA TYR A 320 -11.65 5.93 0.78
C TYR A 320 -13.05 5.74 1.35
N LEU A 321 -13.19 5.05 2.48
CA LEU A 321 -14.48 4.78 3.10
C LEU A 321 -15.21 6.10 3.43
N GLU A 322 -14.53 7.00 4.16
CA GLU A 322 -15.16 8.23 4.61
C GLU A 322 -15.53 9.15 3.44
N HIS A 323 -14.62 9.30 2.48
CA HIS A 323 -14.83 10.15 1.33
C HIS A 323 -16.01 9.66 0.47
N VAL A 324 -16.00 8.37 0.11
CA VAL A 324 -17.07 7.77 -0.70
C VAL A 324 -18.41 7.76 0.05
N PHE A 325 -18.39 7.52 1.37
CA PHE A 325 -19.61 7.54 2.19
C PHE A 325 -20.29 8.92 2.21
N ARG A 326 -19.50 10.00 2.45
CA ARG A 326 -20.00 11.37 2.44
C ARG A 326 -20.59 11.77 1.09
N HIS A 327 -19.85 11.44 0.02
CA HIS A 327 -20.28 11.71 -1.34
C HIS A 327 -21.58 10.95 -1.68
N ALA A 328 -21.63 9.65 -1.39
CA ALA A 328 -22.80 8.82 -1.67
C ALA A 328 -24.03 9.23 -0.86
N ALA A 329 -23.86 9.63 0.41
CA ALA A 329 -24.95 10.13 1.23
C ALA A 329 -25.58 11.40 0.61
N ARG A 330 -24.74 12.31 0.13
CA ARG A 330 -25.18 13.55 -0.54
C ARG A 330 -25.79 13.27 -1.91
N GLU A 331 -25.11 12.50 -2.75
CA GLU A 331 -25.45 12.29 -4.16
C GLU A 331 -26.67 11.38 -4.36
N LEU A 332 -26.81 10.34 -3.52
CA LEU A 332 -27.89 9.36 -3.65
C LEU A 332 -29.13 9.70 -2.82
N PHE A 333 -28.96 10.39 -1.68
CA PHE A 333 -30.03 10.60 -0.71
C PHE A 333 -30.23 12.06 -0.30
N GLY A 334 -29.40 12.99 -0.80
CA GLY A 334 -29.48 14.42 -0.44
C GLY A 334 -29.12 14.68 1.04
N ILE A 335 -28.39 13.75 1.70
CA ILE A 335 -28.05 13.85 3.12
C ILE A 335 -26.61 14.34 3.26
N HIS A 336 -26.43 15.46 3.96
CA HIS A 336 -25.11 15.95 4.32
C HIS A 336 -24.64 15.27 5.62
N VAL A 337 -23.41 14.75 5.62
CA VAL A 337 -22.81 14.07 6.76
C VAL A 337 -21.57 14.86 7.22
N ASP A 338 -21.67 15.55 8.36
CA ASP A 338 -20.58 16.35 8.91
C ASP A 338 -19.51 15.49 9.60
N GLU A 339 -19.94 14.46 10.32
CA GLU A 339 -19.06 13.55 11.05
C GLU A 339 -19.44 12.09 10.76
N VAL A 340 -18.43 11.26 10.51
CA VAL A 340 -18.62 9.84 10.25
C VAL A 340 -18.31 9.07 11.54
N THR A 341 -19.33 8.38 12.05
CA THR A 341 -19.21 7.57 13.26
C THR A 341 -18.82 6.14 12.91
N TYR A 342 -17.62 5.75 13.30
CA TYR A 342 -17.10 4.40 13.12
C TYR A 342 -17.50 3.51 14.30
N ARG A 343 -18.14 2.40 14.01
CA ARG A 343 -18.52 1.37 14.98
C ARG A 343 -17.55 0.19 14.88
N PRO A 344 -16.65 -0.02 15.85
CA PRO A 344 -15.79 -1.19 15.88
C PRO A 344 -16.61 -2.46 16.15
N LEU A 345 -16.33 -3.54 15.42
CA LEU A 345 -16.97 -4.84 15.62
C LEU A 345 -16.19 -5.70 16.62
N ARG A 346 -15.30 -6.56 16.11
CA ARG A 346 -14.51 -7.47 16.94
C ARG A 346 -13.20 -6.87 17.45
N ASN A 347 -12.64 -5.97 16.65
CA ASN A 347 -11.40 -5.26 16.91
C ASN A 347 -11.41 -3.92 16.17
N LYS A 348 -10.39 -3.07 16.42
CA LYS A 348 -10.28 -1.75 15.79
C LYS A 348 -10.03 -1.80 14.28
N ASP A 349 -9.58 -2.94 13.77
CA ASP A 349 -9.28 -3.17 12.35
C ASP A 349 -10.50 -3.63 11.53
N PHE A 350 -11.66 -3.82 12.18
CA PHE A 350 -12.92 -4.09 11.51
C PHE A 350 -13.99 -3.15 12.04
N GLN A 351 -14.29 -2.13 11.27
CA GLN A 351 -15.22 -1.05 11.65
C GLN A 351 -16.33 -0.93 10.61
N GLU A 352 -17.50 -0.54 11.07
CA GLU A 352 -18.68 -0.29 10.24
C GLU A 352 -19.11 1.16 10.34
N VAL A 353 -19.72 1.65 9.26
CA VAL A 353 -20.36 2.95 9.17
C VAL A 353 -21.73 2.75 8.50
N THR A 354 -22.79 3.30 9.10
CA THR A 354 -24.16 3.21 8.57
C THR A 354 -24.75 4.59 8.38
N LEU A 355 -25.51 4.76 7.30
CA LEU A 355 -26.43 5.88 7.10
C LEU A 355 -27.83 5.35 7.29
N GLU A 356 -28.54 5.86 8.28
CA GLU A 356 -29.92 5.47 8.58
C GLU A 356 -30.85 6.65 8.45
N LYS A 357 -32.04 6.40 7.91
CA LYS A 357 -33.15 7.37 7.87
C LYS A 357 -34.45 6.66 8.16
N GLU A 358 -35.21 7.16 9.11
CA GLU A 358 -36.52 6.61 9.50
C GLU A 358 -36.49 5.10 9.84
N GLY A 359 -35.41 4.65 10.53
CA GLY A 359 -35.23 3.25 10.90
C GLY A 359 -34.80 2.32 9.75
N ARG A 360 -34.53 2.87 8.56
CA ARG A 360 -34.04 2.12 7.40
C ARG A 360 -32.59 2.45 7.14
N VAL A 361 -31.76 1.42 7.00
CA VAL A 361 -30.36 1.56 6.58
C VAL A 361 -30.32 1.87 5.08
N LEU A 362 -29.79 3.03 4.73
CA LEU A 362 -29.61 3.49 3.35
C LEU A 362 -28.24 3.08 2.81
N LEU A 363 -27.17 3.29 3.60
CA LEU A 363 -25.82 2.87 3.27
C LEU A 363 -25.21 2.08 4.43
N HIS A 364 -24.47 1.03 4.10
CA HIS A 364 -23.73 0.24 5.05
C HIS A 364 -22.31 -0.02 4.50
N PHE A 365 -21.32 0.62 5.08
CA PHE A 365 -19.93 0.56 4.68
C PHE A 365 -19.08 -0.12 5.75
N ALA A 366 -17.91 -0.64 5.37
CA ALA A 366 -16.96 -1.20 6.33
C ALA A 366 -15.51 -0.91 5.95
N ALA A 367 -14.66 -0.75 6.97
CA ALA A 367 -13.21 -0.81 6.85
C ALA A 367 -12.72 -2.14 7.41
N VAL A 368 -11.95 -2.89 6.62
CA VAL A 368 -11.50 -4.24 6.94
C VAL A 368 -10.00 -4.35 6.74
N TYR A 369 -9.25 -4.34 7.83
CA TYR A 369 -7.80 -4.36 7.84
C TYR A 369 -7.26 -5.66 8.44
N GLY A 370 -6.16 -6.16 7.89
CA GLY A 370 -5.52 -7.41 8.29
C GLY A 370 -6.18 -8.67 7.72
N PHE A 371 -5.36 -9.65 7.33
CA PHE A 371 -5.81 -10.86 6.63
C PHE A 371 -6.85 -11.68 7.39
N ARG A 372 -6.79 -11.71 8.72
CA ARG A 372 -7.81 -12.41 9.53
C ARG A 372 -9.20 -11.82 9.33
N ASN A 373 -9.32 -10.50 9.30
CA ASN A 373 -10.58 -9.81 9.06
C ASN A 373 -11.02 -9.95 7.60
N ILE A 374 -10.07 -9.89 6.66
CA ILE A 374 -10.29 -10.11 5.22
C ILE A 374 -10.87 -11.51 4.97
N GLN A 375 -10.31 -12.55 5.57
CA GLN A 375 -10.85 -13.91 5.44
C GLN A 375 -12.29 -14.01 5.95
N ASN A 376 -12.59 -13.35 7.07
CA ASN A 376 -13.96 -13.28 7.60
C ASN A 376 -14.92 -12.57 6.63
N LEU A 377 -14.48 -11.47 6.02
CA LEU A 377 -15.25 -10.77 4.98
C LEU A 377 -15.52 -11.68 3.79
N VAL A 378 -14.48 -12.32 3.25
CA VAL A 378 -14.60 -13.23 2.10
C VAL A 378 -15.56 -14.40 2.39
N GLN A 379 -15.51 -14.96 3.61
CA GLN A 379 -16.46 -15.99 4.02
C GLN A 379 -17.91 -15.47 4.10
N LYS A 380 -18.12 -14.25 4.61
CA LYS A 380 -19.45 -13.62 4.61
C LYS A 380 -19.97 -13.42 3.17
N LEU A 381 -19.10 -12.94 2.26
CA LEU A 381 -19.43 -12.78 0.85
C LEU A 381 -19.83 -14.11 0.21
N LYS A 382 -19.00 -15.16 0.34
CA LYS A 382 -19.28 -16.50 -0.20
C LYS A 382 -20.57 -17.12 0.30
N ARG A 383 -21.00 -16.79 1.52
CA ARG A 383 -22.26 -17.26 2.13
C ARG A 383 -23.47 -16.40 1.78
N GLY A 384 -23.32 -15.36 0.95
CA GLY A 384 -24.38 -14.41 0.65
C GLY A 384 -24.88 -13.61 1.88
N ARG A 385 -24.05 -13.47 2.91
CA ARG A 385 -24.40 -12.81 4.19
C ARG A 385 -23.61 -11.52 4.41
N CYS A 386 -23.09 -10.91 3.36
CA CYS A 386 -22.39 -9.65 3.44
C CYS A 386 -23.41 -8.50 3.39
N PRO A 387 -23.54 -7.68 4.45
CA PRO A 387 -24.53 -6.61 4.48
C PRO A 387 -24.02 -5.32 3.88
N TYR A 388 -22.75 -5.28 3.44
CA TYR A 388 -22.08 -4.04 3.03
C TYR A 388 -22.36 -3.70 1.59
N HIS A 389 -22.44 -2.38 1.30
CA HIS A 389 -22.45 -1.86 -0.06
C HIS A 389 -21.04 -1.51 -0.55
N TYR A 390 -20.16 -1.10 0.38
CA TYR A 390 -18.79 -0.68 0.10
C TYR A 390 -17.85 -1.14 1.22
N VAL A 391 -16.68 -1.62 0.86
CA VAL A 391 -15.67 -2.05 1.85
C VAL A 391 -14.30 -1.54 1.44
N GLU A 392 -13.66 -0.79 2.34
CA GLU A 392 -12.24 -0.46 2.25
C GLU A 392 -11.41 -1.60 2.84
N VAL A 393 -10.50 -2.18 2.04
CA VAL A 393 -9.74 -3.38 2.42
C VAL A 393 -8.24 -3.08 2.41
N MET A 394 -7.55 -3.37 3.52
CA MET A 394 -6.09 -3.27 3.61
C MET A 394 -5.49 -4.52 4.24
N ALA A 395 -4.40 -5.04 3.67
CA ALA A 395 -3.76 -6.28 4.14
C ALA A 395 -3.10 -6.14 5.52
N CYS A 396 -2.55 -4.97 5.82
CA CYS A 396 -1.86 -4.71 7.08
C CYS A 396 -2.85 -4.40 8.22
N PRO A 397 -2.66 -4.96 9.42
CA PRO A 397 -3.32 -4.48 10.63
C PRO A 397 -3.00 -3.02 10.89
N ALA A 398 -3.96 -2.23 11.37
CA ALA A 398 -3.88 -0.78 11.51
C ALA A 398 -3.58 -0.02 10.18
N GLY A 399 -3.71 -0.67 9.03
CA GLY A 399 -3.60 -0.05 7.71
C GLY A 399 -2.18 0.31 7.28
N CYS A 400 -2.08 1.25 6.33
CA CYS A 400 -0.82 1.57 5.63
C CYS A 400 0.22 2.29 6.51
N LEU A 401 -0.17 2.92 7.61
CA LEU A 401 0.79 3.49 8.58
C LEU A 401 1.62 2.40 9.29
N ASN A 402 1.10 1.19 9.36
CA ASN A 402 1.79 0.00 9.85
C ASN A 402 2.28 -0.90 8.70
N GLY A 403 2.48 -0.36 7.52
CA GLY A 403 2.99 -1.10 6.36
C GLY A 403 4.36 -1.74 6.64
N GLY A 404 4.64 -2.85 5.94
CA GLY A 404 5.87 -3.60 6.13
C GLY A 404 7.15 -2.84 5.83
N GLY A 405 7.11 -1.84 4.94
CA GLY A 405 8.25 -0.97 4.61
C GLY A 405 8.43 0.25 5.51
N GLN A 406 7.62 0.38 6.57
CA GLN A 406 7.71 1.46 7.55
C GLN A 406 8.80 1.20 8.60
N LEU A 407 9.28 2.27 9.23
CA LEU A 407 10.24 2.16 10.33
C LEU A 407 9.59 1.49 11.55
N LYS A 408 10.31 0.59 12.16
CA LYS A 408 9.85 -0.22 13.30
C LYS A 408 10.72 0.05 14.53
N ALA A 409 10.12 -0.13 15.69
CA ALA A 409 10.82 -0.15 16.94
C ALA A 409 10.67 -1.53 17.62
N PRO A 410 11.63 -2.00 18.42
CA PRO A 410 11.54 -3.29 19.08
C PRO A 410 10.47 -3.32 20.17
N GLY A 411 9.77 -4.44 20.31
CA GLY A 411 8.87 -4.72 21.44
C GLY A 411 7.68 -3.75 21.57
N THR A 412 7.37 -3.37 22.78
CA THR A 412 6.25 -2.46 23.15
C THR A 412 6.38 -1.07 22.54
N ALA A 413 7.61 -0.58 22.34
CA ALA A 413 7.89 0.70 21.69
C ALA A 413 7.32 0.79 20.25
N SER A 414 7.05 -0.35 19.61
CA SER A 414 6.42 -0.38 18.28
C SER A 414 5.00 0.17 18.28
N LYS A 415 4.23 -0.05 19.35
CA LYS A 415 2.86 0.49 19.47
C LYS A 415 2.88 2.01 19.71
N GLU A 416 3.80 2.47 20.53
CA GLU A 416 3.98 3.90 20.82
C GLU A 416 4.44 4.64 19.57
N LEU A 417 5.38 4.07 18.83
CA LEU A 417 5.83 4.62 17.55
C LEU A 417 4.66 4.72 16.55
N LEU A 418 3.84 3.67 16.42
CA LEU A 418 2.69 3.69 15.52
C LEU A 418 1.66 4.75 15.92
N GLN A 419 1.41 4.93 17.22
CA GLN A 419 0.53 6.00 17.71
C GLN A 419 1.09 7.38 17.38
N HIS A 420 2.40 7.57 17.55
CA HIS A 420 3.07 8.83 17.20
C HIS A 420 3.01 9.09 15.68
N VAL A 421 3.25 8.08 14.86
CA VAL A 421 3.08 8.17 13.40
C VAL A 421 1.65 8.56 13.02
N GLN A 422 0.65 7.97 13.68
CA GLN A 422 -0.76 8.32 13.47
C GLN A 422 -1.03 9.78 13.84
N MET A 423 -0.56 10.23 15.01
CA MET A 423 -0.74 11.62 15.43
C MET A 423 -0.13 12.61 14.43
N LEU A 424 1.09 12.34 13.95
CA LEU A 424 1.74 13.18 12.95
C LEU A 424 1.03 13.14 11.59
N TYR A 425 0.49 11.99 11.20
CA TYR A 425 -0.30 11.89 9.98
C TYR A 425 -1.58 12.72 10.07
N ASP A 426 -2.29 12.65 11.21
CA ASP A 426 -3.56 13.35 11.44
C ASP A 426 -3.37 14.85 11.66
N ALA A 427 -2.17 15.31 12.05
CA ALA A 427 -1.84 16.72 12.22
C ALA A 427 -1.72 17.50 10.89
N VAL A 428 -1.67 16.81 9.76
CA VAL A 428 -1.58 17.43 8.44
C VAL A 428 -2.95 17.96 8.00
N THR A 429 -2.96 19.19 7.47
CA THR A 429 -4.20 19.83 6.97
C THR A 429 -4.89 18.95 5.93
N THR A 430 -6.16 18.64 6.18
CA THR A 430 -6.98 17.84 5.26
C THR A 430 -7.60 18.69 4.18
N GLN A 431 -7.67 18.13 2.96
CA GLN A 431 -8.34 18.73 1.81
C GLN A 431 -9.54 17.88 1.37
N VAL A 432 -10.49 18.54 0.76
CA VAL A 432 -11.61 17.90 0.05
C VAL A 432 -11.18 17.77 -1.41
N PRO A 433 -11.17 16.58 -2.01
CA PRO A 433 -10.65 16.36 -3.37
C PRO A 433 -11.29 17.25 -4.44
N GLU A 434 -12.56 17.53 -4.32
CA GLU A 434 -13.32 18.39 -5.26
C GLU A 434 -12.83 19.85 -5.22
N ASP A 435 -12.33 20.32 -4.08
CA ASP A 435 -11.94 21.70 -3.84
C ASP A 435 -10.44 21.95 -4.06
N VAL A 436 -9.66 20.92 -4.41
CA VAL A 436 -8.21 21.05 -4.59
C VAL A 436 -7.91 21.80 -5.89
N PRO A 437 -7.21 22.95 -5.81
CA PRO A 437 -6.80 23.69 -7.00
C PRO A 437 -5.98 22.81 -7.94
N GLY A 438 -6.27 22.89 -9.23
CA GLY A 438 -5.59 22.13 -10.27
C GLY A 438 -6.19 20.73 -10.54
N VAL A 439 -6.93 20.12 -9.63
CA VAL A 439 -7.57 18.81 -9.90
C VAL A 439 -8.64 18.97 -10.99
N GLN A 440 -9.54 19.94 -10.84
CA GLN A 440 -10.58 20.21 -11.84
C GLN A 440 -9.96 20.63 -13.20
N GLU A 441 -8.94 21.48 -13.17
CA GLU A 441 -8.23 21.87 -14.39
C GLU A 441 -7.62 20.65 -15.11
N LEU A 442 -7.07 19.69 -14.35
CA LEU A 442 -6.51 18.48 -14.94
C LEU A 442 -7.59 17.54 -15.50
N TYR A 443 -8.77 17.47 -14.89
CA TYR A 443 -9.88 16.75 -15.51
C TYR A 443 -10.26 17.35 -16.86
N GLU A 444 -10.34 18.66 -16.97
CA GLU A 444 -10.72 19.34 -18.21
C GLU A 444 -9.61 19.27 -19.29
N ARG A 445 -8.38 19.66 -18.94
CA ARG A 445 -7.30 19.83 -19.91
C ARG A 445 -6.54 18.55 -20.22
N TRP A 446 -6.23 17.75 -19.18
CA TRP A 446 -5.43 16.54 -19.34
C TRP A 446 -6.28 15.31 -19.64
N LEU A 447 -7.36 15.11 -18.89
CA LEU A 447 -8.22 13.94 -18.98
C LEU A 447 -9.38 14.10 -19.99
N GLN A 448 -9.58 15.29 -20.55
CA GLN A 448 -10.67 15.59 -21.51
C GLN A 448 -12.09 15.40 -20.93
N GLY A 449 -12.24 15.63 -19.64
CA GLY A 449 -13.49 15.54 -18.90
C GLY A 449 -13.61 14.30 -18.04
N GLU A 450 -14.55 14.39 -17.11
CA GLU A 450 -14.92 13.27 -16.22
C GLU A 450 -15.55 12.14 -17.04
N GLY A 451 -15.20 10.88 -16.71
CA GLY A 451 -15.73 9.69 -17.41
C GLY A 451 -15.31 9.55 -18.87
N SER A 452 -14.37 10.36 -19.35
CA SER A 452 -13.81 10.23 -20.69
C SER A 452 -13.05 8.91 -20.87
N GLU A 453 -12.85 8.47 -22.11
CA GLU A 453 -12.00 7.30 -22.42
C GLU A 453 -10.57 7.49 -21.89
N ARG A 454 -10.05 8.72 -21.96
CA ARG A 454 -8.72 9.05 -21.46
C ARG A 454 -8.65 8.93 -19.93
N ALA A 455 -9.65 9.40 -19.21
CA ALA A 455 -9.75 9.21 -17.76
C ALA A 455 -9.84 7.72 -17.42
N GLY A 456 -10.67 6.95 -18.13
CA GLY A 456 -10.77 5.51 -17.97
C GLY A 456 -9.42 4.79 -18.16
N ARG A 457 -8.63 5.18 -19.15
CA ARG A 457 -7.31 4.60 -19.41
C ARG A 457 -6.25 4.98 -18.37
N LEU A 458 -6.24 6.22 -17.89
CA LEU A 458 -5.18 6.76 -17.03
C LEU A 458 -5.47 6.65 -15.54
N LEU A 459 -6.74 6.55 -15.14
CA LEU A 459 -7.16 6.52 -13.73
C LEU A 459 -7.77 5.18 -13.31
N HIS A 460 -8.03 4.26 -14.25
CA HIS A 460 -8.58 2.94 -13.95
C HIS A 460 -7.64 1.83 -14.40
N THR A 461 -7.84 0.64 -13.85
CA THR A 461 -7.10 -0.58 -14.17
C THR A 461 -8.06 -1.77 -14.18
N SER A 462 -7.59 -2.91 -14.66
CA SER A 462 -8.33 -4.17 -14.63
C SER A 462 -7.59 -5.21 -13.79
N TYR A 463 -8.36 -6.08 -13.14
CA TYR A 463 -7.85 -7.20 -12.38
C TYR A 463 -8.26 -8.51 -13.03
N ARG A 464 -7.44 -9.55 -12.86
CA ARG A 464 -7.67 -10.85 -13.51
C ARG A 464 -7.52 -11.98 -12.51
N ALA A 465 -8.41 -12.95 -12.58
CA ALA A 465 -8.21 -14.19 -11.85
C ALA A 465 -6.95 -14.90 -12.37
N VAL A 466 -6.04 -15.24 -11.48
CA VAL A 466 -4.91 -16.11 -11.81
C VAL A 466 -5.44 -17.54 -11.80
N GLU A 467 -5.58 -18.14 -12.98
CA GLU A 467 -5.88 -19.56 -13.08
C GLU A 467 -4.71 -20.33 -12.47
N THR A 468 -4.93 -20.99 -11.35
CA THR A 468 -4.02 -22.02 -10.87
C THR A 468 -4.08 -23.11 -11.95
N ALA A 469 -3.02 -23.20 -12.77
CA ALA A 469 -2.84 -24.37 -13.61
C ALA A 469 -3.01 -25.58 -12.69
N SER A 470 -4.05 -26.38 -12.95
CA SER A 470 -4.23 -27.65 -12.29
C SER A 470 -3.07 -28.52 -12.76
N SER A 471 -1.91 -28.35 -12.12
CA SER A 471 -0.81 -29.30 -12.28
C SER A 471 -1.36 -30.62 -11.78
N GLY A 472 -1.54 -31.57 -12.71
CA GLY A 472 -2.07 -32.90 -12.48
C GLY A 472 -1.21 -33.79 -11.57
N LEU A 473 -0.60 -33.20 -10.58
CA LEU A 473 0.06 -33.83 -9.44
C LEU A 473 -0.76 -33.55 -8.18
N SER A 474 -1.95 -34.14 -8.12
CA SER A 474 -2.61 -34.36 -6.85
C SER A 474 -1.84 -35.42 -6.08
N ILE A 475 -0.80 -35.03 -5.38
CA ILE A 475 -0.18 -35.87 -4.38
C ILE A 475 -1.19 -35.88 -3.20
N ARG A 476 -1.99 -36.94 -3.13
CA ARG A 476 -2.73 -37.29 -1.92
C ARG A 476 -1.73 -37.80 -0.90
N TRP A 477 -1.58 -37.10 0.20
CA TRP A 477 -0.89 -37.55 1.41
C TRP A 477 -1.88 -38.25 2.32
#